data_82793c9c2df23cb2f08b06d6a5e67192
#
_entry.id   82793c9c2df23cb2f08b06d6a5e67192
#
_cell.length_a   1.000
_cell.length_b   1.000
_cell.length_c   1.000
_cell.angle_alpha   90.00
_cell.angle_beta   90.00
_cell.angle_gamma   90.00
#
_symmetry.space_group_name_H-M   'P 1'
#
loop_
_entity.id
_entity.type
_entity.pdbx_description
1 polymer ?
#
loop_
_entity_poly.entity_id
_entity_poly.type
_entity_poly.pdbx_seq_one_letter_code
_entity_poly.pdbx_strand_id
1 'polypeptide(L)'
;MIKKEEELKNIIKLSILIFLLINNLLFVNQTDDLKKVTLQLEWKHQFEFAGFYAAIEKGYYKDVGLELEIREFQEGINITQEVLSGNATFGISSSALILEKLNKKPVVLIASYFKQNALALVTKPNIKTPADLKNKKIMAVDWEMGHTSLGVILKDAGITSNDYTLVNHDFKVDKFINGEVDAMSVFTTSQPYELDKLGVKYNILNPANFGIYSYDVELFTSEDIINSDTQKVKNFVEATNKGWEYAFKNKEEIVDLIYNKYSKKKSKESLLFEANQTEKIFKTNVFKIGAIAPELIKLNADMYTNLNLVNKDYDITTILNNYYFDINNKIQNVLTNEEKSYIKNSIIKVHNELNWPPFNYNINGKATGYSIDYMNLLASKVGLNVEYISGPNWNDFLGMMKDNKLDVMLNIAKTPDREKYLNFTTPYLKAVDSVFVRKEVNNLKSLEDFKGKTLAVIDGFYEEELFRKYYPEIRLLLVKDSLDGLKKLAFKESDGFIDSFAVANYFIENNFIINLKPAFEIKDQRFNLSMGLATNKDNNSTFAHKT
;
A
#
# COMPACT_ATOMS: atom_id res chain seq x y z
N MET A 1 -39.07 -65.87 2.58
CA MET A 1 -37.93 -64.97 2.84
C MET A 1 -37.57 -64.14 1.62
N ILE A 2 -37.39 -64.68 0.45
CA ILE A 2 -36.98 -63.99 -0.80
C ILE A 2 -37.96 -62.86 -1.22
N LYS A 3 -39.28 -63.07 -1.11
CA LYS A 3 -40.28 -62.00 -1.48
C LYS A 3 -40.27 -60.77 -0.61
N LYS A 4 -39.92 -60.91 0.68
CA LYS A 4 -39.78 -59.77 1.62
C LYS A 4 -38.51 -58.99 1.38
N GLU A 5 -37.43 -59.62 0.92
CA GLU A 5 -36.17 -58.91 0.57
C GLU A 5 -36.30 -58.07 -0.71
N GLU A 6 -37.07 -58.53 -1.67
CA GLU A 6 -37.33 -57.82 -2.91
C GLU A 6 -38.25 -56.61 -2.70
N GLU A 7 -39.27 -56.75 -1.84
CA GLU A 7 -40.12 -55.63 -1.43
C GLU A 7 -39.31 -54.55 -0.66
N LEU A 8 -38.40 -54.95 0.24
CA LEU A 8 -37.54 -54.02 0.98
C LEU A 8 -36.55 -53.27 0.06
N LYS A 9 -35.97 -53.98 -0.93
CA LYS A 9 -35.10 -53.35 -1.95
C LYS A 9 -35.85 -52.35 -2.82
N ASN A 10 -37.09 -52.60 -3.15
CA ASN A 10 -37.93 -51.69 -3.94
C ASN A 10 -38.36 -50.47 -3.12
N ILE A 11 -38.66 -50.64 -1.84
CA ILE A 11 -38.96 -49.49 -0.93
C ILE A 11 -37.72 -48.61 -0.75
N ILE A 12 -36.52 -49.17 -0.58
CA ILE A 12 -35.28 -48.43 -0.47
C ILE A 12 -34.96 -47.66 -1.76
N LYS A 13 -35.14 -48.31 -2.93
CA LYS A 13 -34.96 -47.61 -4.23
C LYS A 13 -35.94 -46.45 -4.41
N LEU A 14 -37.19 -46.67 -4.03
CA LEU A 14 -38.22 -45.61 -4.12
C LEU A 14 -37.93 -44.47 -3.16
N SER A 15 -37.46 -44.74 -1.93
CA SER A 15 -37.05 -43.71 -0.96
C SER A 15 -35.87 -42.91 -1.43
N ILE A 16 -34.85 -43.55 -2.06
CA ILE A 16 -33.70 -42.86 -2.64
C ILE A 16 -34.14 -41.97 -3.83
N LEU A 17 -35.05 -42.48 -4.68
CA LEU A 17 -35.58 -41.73 -5.81
C LEU A 17 -36.39 -40.51 -5.35
N ILE A 18 -37.22 -40.66 -4.32
CA ILE A 18 -37.97 -39.55 -3.70
C ILE A 18 -37.05 -38.56 -3.05
N PHE A 19 -35.97 -39.02 -2.34
CA PHE A 19 -34.97 -38.15 -1.73
C PHE A 19 -34.19 -37.34 -2.81
N LEU A 20 -33.82 -37.96 -3.94
CA LEU A 20 -33.19 -37.29 -5.07
C LEU A 20 -34.15 -36.32 -5.77
N LEU A 21 -35.43 -36.63 -5.90
CA LEU A 21 -36.45 -35.74 -6.45
C LEU A 21 -36.74 -34.57 -5.53
N ILE A 22 -36.81 -34.75 -4.24
CA ILE A 22 -37.00 -33.68 -3.25
C ILE A 22 -35.78 -32.76 -3.23
N ASN A 23 -34.56 -33.29 -3.27
CA ASN A 23 -33.36 -32.44 -3.38
C ASN A 23 -33.31 -31.64 -4.70
N ASN A 24 -33.68 -32.25 -5.85
CA ASN A 24 -33.81 -31.54 -7.11
C ASN A 24 -34.91 -30.49 -7.09
N LEU A 25 -36.02 -30.72 -6.41
CA LEU A 25 -37.10 -29.71 -6.24
C LEU A 25 -36.72 -28.58 -5.27
N LEU A 26 -35.88 -28.85 -4.28
CA LEU A 26 -35.34 -27.83 -3.39
C LEU A 26 -34.25 -26.97 -4.10
N PHE A 27 -33.56 -27.50 -5.11
CA PHE A 27 -32.63 -26.73 -5.95
C PHE A 27 -33.30 -25.94 -7.10
N VAL A 28 -34.55 -26.22 -7.45
CA VAL A 28 -35.22 -25.64 -8.65
C VAL A 28 -36.08 -24.41 -8.32
N ASN A 29 -36.28 -24.02 -7.04
CA ASN A 29 -37.14 -22.86 -6.71
C ASN A 29 -36.50 -21.88 -5.72
N GLN A 30 -35.21 -21.50 -5.95
CA GLN A 30 -34.71 -20.21 -5.51
C GLN A 30 -34.38 -19.40 -6.76
N THR A 31 -35.39 -18.85 -7.41
CA THR A 31 -35.24 -17.56 -8.10
C THR A 31 -35.13 -16.54 -6.97
N ASP A 32 -33.95 -16.48 -6.32
CA ASP A 32 -33.62 -15.33 -5.49
C ASP A 32 -33.73 -14.12 -6.43
N ASP A 33 -34.74 -13.28 -6.19
CA ASP A 33 -34.85 -12.00 -6.88
C ASP A 33 -33.55 -11.24 -6.63
N LEU A 34 -32.69 -11.16 -7.67
CA LEU A 34 -31.41 -10.48 -7.55
C LEU A 34 -31.65 -9.03 -7.13
N LYS A 35 -30.99 -8.60 -6.07
CA LYS A 35 -31.07 -7.20 -5.66
C LYS A 35 -30.36 -6.32 -6.69
N LYS A 36 -31.11 -5.46 -7.34
CA LYS A 36 -30.56 -4.48 -8.30
C LYS A 36 -29.73 -3.45 -7.55
N VAL A 37 -28.50 -3.23 -8.02
CA VAL A 37 -27.59 -2.21 -7.54
C VAL A 37 -27.02 -1.43 -8.72
N THR A 38 -26.77 -0.15 -8.52
CA THR A 38 -26.26 0.75 -9.56
C THR A 38 -24.92 1.30 -9.16
N LEU A 39 -23.93 1.27 -10.06
CA LEU A 39 -22.64 1.91 -9.92
C LEU A 39 -22.55 3.10 -10.89
N GLN A 40 -22.33 4.29 -10.36
CA GLN A 40 -22.02 5.48 -11.14
C GLN A 40 -20.51 5.63 -11.29
N LEU A 41 -20.00 5.53 -12.52
CA LEU A 41 -18.58 5.74 -12.84
C LEU A 41 -18.24 7.23 -12.87
N GLU A 42 -16.98 7.53 -12.56
CA GLU A 42 -16.40 8.88 -12.64
C GLU A 42 -15.86 9.23 -14.04
N TRP A 43 -15.75 8.25 -14.93
CA TRP A 43 -15.29 8.44 -16.30
C TRP A 43 -15.99 7.52 -17.30
N LYS A 44 -15.52 7.57 -18.53
CA LYS A 44 -16.01 6.75 -19.65
C LYS A 44 -15.52 5.31 -19.53
N HIS A 45 -16.25 4.38 -20.14
CA HIS A 45 -15.88 2.97 -20.15
C HIS A 45 -14.47 2.73 -20.70
N GLN A 46 -13.62 2.14 -19.90
CA GLN A 46 -12.23 1.78 -20.20
C GLN A 46 -11.70 0.74 -19.21
N PHE A 47 -10.40 0.36 -19.28
CA PHE A 47 -9.85 -0.69 -18.41
C PHE A 47 -9.78 -0.28 -16.93
N GLU A 48 -9.79 1.00 -16.65
CA GLU A 48 -9.88 1.57 -15.30
C GLU A 48 -11.00 0.97 -14.43
N PHE A 49 -12.04 0.42 -15.07
CA PHE A 49 -13.19 -0.20 -14.38
C PHE A 49 -13.31 -1.71 -14.67
N ALA A 50 -12.22 -2.35 -15.12
CA ALA A 50 -12.21 -3.72 -15.61
C ALA A 50 -12.72 -4.75 -14.60
N GLY A 51 -12.45 -4.54 -13.31
CA GLY A 51 -12.90 -5.44 -12.25
C GLY A 51 -14.42 -5.54 -12.16
N PHE A 52 -15.14 -4.44 -12.37
CA PHE A 52 -16.59 -4.43 -12.38
C PHE A 52 -17.16 -5.19 -13.58
N TYR A 53 -16.57 -5.00 -14.77
CA TYR A 53 -17.00 -5.73 -15.98
C TYR A 53 -16.71 -7.23 -15.86
N ALA A 54 -15.53 -7.59 -15.37
CA ALA A 54 -15.17 -8.98 -15.14
C ALA A 54 -16.11 -9.65 -14.13
N ALA A 55 -16.47 -8.96 -13.04
CA ALA A 55 -17.37 -9.49 -12.03
C ALA A 55 -18.80 -9.70 -12.57
N ILE A 56 -19.28 -8.83 -13.46
CA ILE A 56 -20.56 -9.04 -14.16
C ILE A 56 -20.46 -10.26 -15.07
N GLU A 57 -19.45 -10.32 -15.94
CA GLU A 57 -19.32 -11.34 -16.98
C GLU A 57 -19.09 -12.73 -16.41
N LYS A 58 -18.35 -12.83 -15.30
CA LYS A 58 -18.08 -14.09 -14.59
C LYS A 58 -19.17 -14.47 -13.59
N GLY A 59 -20.21 -13.65 -13.44
CA GLY A 59 -21.35 -13.94 -12.57
C GLY A 59 -21.10 -13.71 -11.09
N TYR A 60 -19.95 -13.14 -10.68
CA TYR A 60 -19.58 -12.99 -9.26
C TYR A 60 -20.58 -12.15 -8.47
N TYR A 61 -21.26 -11.17 -9.10
CA TYR A 61 -22.36 -10.46 -8.45
C TYR A 61 -23.59 -11.33 -8.27
N LYS A 62 -23.93 -12.15 -9.27
CA LYS A 62 -25.08 -13.06 -9.21
C LYS A 62 -24.89 -14.12 -8.12
N ASP A 63 -23.64 -14.62 -7.97
CA ASP A 63 -23.29 -15.61 -6.93
C ASP A 63 -23.55 -15.10 -5.50
N VAL A 64 -23.64 -13.77 -5.33
CA VAL A 64 -23.90 -13.12 -4.03
C VAL A 64 -25.26 -12.40 -4.00
N GLY A 65 -26.17 -12.74 -4.93
CA GLY A 65 -27.54 -12.23 -4.98
C GLY A 65 -27.67 -10.80 -5.49
N LEU A 66 -26.72 -10.30 -6.30
CA LEU A 66 -26.73 -8.94 -6.85
C LEU A 66 -26.82 -8.92 -8.36
N GLU A 67 -27.54 -7.93 -8.89
CA GLU A 67 -27.54 -7.56 -10.32
C GLU A 67 -27.02 -6.14 -10.46
N LEU A 68 -25.85 -5.96 -11.09
CA LEU A 68 -25.19 -4.67 -11.23
C LEU A 68 -25.52 -3.99 -12.55
N GLU A 69 -26.04 -2.75 -12.48
CA GLU A 69 -26.09 -1.77 -13.56
C GLU A 69 -24.92 -0.79 -13.44
N ILE A 70 -24.11 -0.63 -14.48
CA ILE A 70 -23.03 0.36 -14.54
C ILE A 70 -23.48 1.54 -15.38
N ARG A 71 -23.36 2.75 -14.83
CA ARG A 71 -23.65 4.02 -15.52
C ARG A 71 -22.36 4.76 -15.81
N GLU A 72 -22.16 5.05 -17.10
CA GLU A 72 -21.01 5.84 -17.57
C GLU A 72 -21.16 7.31 -17.15
N PHE A 73 -20.04 7.97 -16.87
CA PHE A 73 -19.99 9.40 -16.58
C PHE A 73 -20.61 10.23 -17.72
N GLN A 74 -21.40 11.22 -17.34
CA GLN A 74 -21.96 12.24 -18.23
C GLN A 74 -21.56 13.62 -17.73
N GLU A 75 -21.29 14.55 -18.62
CA GLU A 75 -20.94 15.91 -18.27
C GLU A 75 -22.04 16.57 -17.41
N GLY A 76 -21.63 17.22 -16.33
CA GLY A 76 -22.54 17.87 -15.38
C GLY A 76 -23.09 16.96 -14.28
N ILE A 77 -22.81 15.65 -14.30
CA ILE A 77 -23.25 14.75 -13.23
C ILE A 77 -22.42 14.97 -11.96
N ASN A 78 -23.09 15.04 -10.82
CA ASN A 78 -22.45 15.02 -9.50
C ASN A 78 -22.62 13.63 -8.89
N ILE A 79 -21.55 12.82 -8.94
CA ILE A 79 -21.57 11.42 -8.53
C ILE A 79 -21.93 11.27 -7.04
N THR A 80 -21.38 12.15 -6.19
CA THR A 80 -21.70 12.15 -4.76
C THR A 80 -23.21 12.38 -4.55
N GLN A 81 -23.80 13.31 -5.30
CA GLN A 81 -25.24 13.59 -5.20
C GLN A 81 -26.08 12.41 -5.71
N GLU A 82 -25.65 11.74 -6.78
CA GLU A 82 -26.35 10.53 -7.29
C GLU A 82 -26.41 9.42 -6.22
N VAL A 83 -25.30 9.23 -5.48
CA VAL A 83 -25.26 8.23 -4.40
C VAL A 83 -26.08 8.68 -3.18
N LEU A 84 -25.96 9.94 -2.76
CA LEU A 84 -26.65 10.44 -1.56
C LEU A 84 -28.17 10.58 -1.77
N SER A 85 -28.63 10.80 -3.00
CA SER A 85 -30.07 10.82 -3.34
C SER A 85 -30.66 9.43 -3.55
N GLY A 86 -29.85 8.37 -3.57
CA GLY A 86 -30.28 7.00 -3.85
C GLY A 86 -30.49 6.67 -5.33
N ASN A 87 -30.15 7.59 -6.26
CA ASN A 87 -30.17 7.33 -7.70
C ASN A 87 -29.12 6.29 -8.12
N ALA A 88 -27.99 6.25 -7.41
CA ALA A 88 -26.99 5.20 -7.50
C ALA A 88 -26.74 4.56 -6.14
N THR A 89 -26.48 3.24 -6.12
CA THR A 89 -26.15 2.52 -4.87
C THR A 89 -24.70 2.78 -4.48
N PHE A 90 -23.83 2.81 -5.48
CA PHE A 90 -22.38 2.98 -5.33
C PHE A 90 -21.88 4.04 -6.32
N GLY A 91 -20.79 4.69 -5.97
CA GLY A 91 -20.10 5.64 -6.83
C GLY A 91 -18.59 5.40 -6.84
N ILE A 92 -17.95 5.82 -7.92
CA ILE A 92 -16.49 5.93 -8.01
C ILE A 92 -16.11 7.39 -7.85
N SER A 93 -15.06 7.64 -7.09
CA SER A 93 -14.48 8.96 -6.85
C SER A 93 -12.95 8.87 -6.71
N SER A 94 -12.31 10.00 -6.52
CA SER A 94 -10.88 10.10 -6.20
C SER A 94 -10.66 10.43 -4.72
N SER A 95 -9.43 10.66 -4.31
CA SER A 95 -9.08 11.15 -2.95
C SER A 95 -9.87 12.41 -2.54
N ALA A 96 -10.45 13.15 -3.49
CA ALA A 96 -11.33 14.29 -3.21
C ALA A 96 -12.62 13.91 -2.45
N LEU A 97 -12.99 12.62 -2.41
CA LEU A 97 -14.11 12.13 -1.59
C LEU A 97 -13.97 12.55 -0.11
N ILE A 98 -12.73 12.68 0.39
CA ILE A 98 -12.49 13.15 1.75
C ILE A 98 -13.01 14.58 1.98
N LEU A 99 -12.96 15.47 0.97
CA LEU A 99 -13.52 16.82 1.04
C LEU A 99 -15.04 16.80 1.23
N GLU A 100 -15.71 15.83 0.61
CA GLU A 100 -17.13 15.64 0.78
C GLU A 100 -17.47 15.24 2.23
N LYS A 101 -16.67 14.35 2.83
CA LYS A 101 -16.80 13.97 4.23
C LYS A 101 -16.51 15.14 5.17
N LEU A 102 -15.47 15.93 4.88
CA LEU A 102 -15.14 17.13 5.64
C LEU A 102 -16.26 18.17 5.60
N ASN A 103 -16.99 18.25 4.50
CA ASN A 103 -18.21 19.05 4.35
C ASN A 103 -19.46 18.36 4.96
N LYS A 104 -19.25 17.36 5.85
CA LYS A 104 -20.30 16.64 6.60
C LYS A 104 -21.30 15.87 5.71
N LYS A 105 -20.92 15.55 4.47
CA LYS A 105 -21.73 14.66 3.65
C LYS A 105 -21.60 13.22 4.15
N PRO A 106 -22.70 12.45 4.21
CA PRO A 106 -22.71 11.09 4.78
C PRO A 106 -22.18 10.05 3.78
N VAL A 107 -20.99 10.28 3.22
CA VAL A 107 -20.29 9.36 2.33
C VAL A 107 -19.40 8.41 3.12
N VAL A 108 -19.26 7.17 2.63
CA VAL A 108 -18.41 6.13 3.23
C VAL A 108 -17.58 5.46 2.13
N LEU A 109 -16.26 5.53 2.25
CA LEU A 109 -15.32 4.78 1.43
C LEU A 109 -15.41 3.28 1.76
N ILE A 110 -15.60 2.41 0.77
CA ILE A 110 -15.77 0.97 0.98
C ILE A 110 -14.69 0.12 0.32
N ALA A 111 -13.98 0.66 -0.67
CA ALA A 111 -12.75 0.08 -1.22
C ALA A 111 -11.93 1.16 -1.93
N SER A 112 -10.61 1.00 -1.96
CA SER A 112 -9.72 1.83 -2.77
C SER A 112 -8.94 0.94 -3.73
N TYR A 113 -8.93 1.26 -5.02
CA TYR A 113 -8.29 0.43 -6.03
C TYR A 113 -6.94 0.98 -6.45
N PHE A 114 -6.85 2.25 -6.82
CA PHE A 114 -5.57 2.88 -7.15
C PHE A 114 -4.88 3.36 -5.87
N LYS A 115 -3.70 2.77 -5.58
CA LYS A 115 -2.88 3.16 -4.42
C LYS A 115 -1.99 4.37 -4.70
N GLN A 116 -2.05 4.85 -5.92
CA GLN A 116 -1.36 6.02 -6.40
C GLN A 116 -2.21 6.64 -7.49
N ASN A 117 -2.36 7.97 -7.48
CA ASN A 117 -3.08 8.67 -8.52
C ASN A 117 -2.37 8.50 -9.88
N ALA A 118 -3.15 8.30 -10.91
CA ALA A 118 -2.66 8.20 -12.28
C ALA A 118 -2.36 9.58 -12.90
N LEU A 119 -2.85 10.67 -12.29
CA LEU A 119 -2.68 12.03 -12.79
C LEU A 119 -1.22 12.49 -12.65
N ALA A 120 -0.65 12.97 -13.75
CA ALA A 120 0.72 13.49 -13.84
C ALA A 120 0.81 14.61 -14.89
N LEU A 121 1.96 15.28 -14.98
CA LEU A 121 2.27 16.15 -16.11
C LEU A 121 3.29 15.47 -17.02
N VAL A 122 2.98 15.31 -18.31
CA VAL A 122 4.02 15.11 -19.32
C VAL A 122 4.58 16.47 -19.71
N THR A 123 5.90 16.52 -19.92
CA THR A 123 6.62 17.76 -20.19
C THR A 123 7.61 17.57 -21.33
N LYS A 124 7.99 18.66 -21.99
CA LYS A 124 9.10 18.65 -22.93
C LYS A 124 10.39 18.18 -22.23
N PRO A 125 11.34 17.54 -22.96
CA PRO A 125 12.53 16.91 -22.37
C PRO A 125 13.45 17.82 -21.54
N ASN A 126 13.39 19.13 -21.74
CA ASN A 126 14.15 20.12 -20.98
C ASN A 126 13.49 20.53 -19.65
N ILE A 127 12.25 20.11 -19.38
CA ILE A 127 11.51 20.37 -18.15
C ILE A 127 11.54 19.08 -17.32
N LYS A 128 12.29 19.08 -16.23
CA LYS A 128 12.58 17.88 -15.42
C LYS A 128 12.04 17.95 -14.00
N THR A 129 11.74 19.15 -13.53
CA THR A 129 11.23 19.42 -12.18
C THR A 129 10.00 20.31 -12.25
N PRO A 130 9.14 20.33 -11.22
CA PRO A 130 8.02 21.28 -11.16
C PRO A 130 8.48 22.75 -11.23
N ALA A 131 9.66 23.09 -10.69
CA ALA A 131 10.20 24.46 -10.75
C ALA A 131 10.48 24.94 -12.19
N ASP A 132 10.79 24.00 -13.11
CA ASP A 132 11.05 24.33 -14.53
C ASP A 132 9.77 24.78 -15.28
N LEU A 133 8.60 24.63 -14.65
CA LEU A 133 7.30 25.04 -15.23
C LEU A 133 7.06 26.55 -15.16
N LYS A 134 7.93 27.29 -14.49
CA LYS A 134 7.82 28.76 -14.44
C LYS A 134 7.90 29.38 -15.84
N ASN A 135 6.94 30.25 -16.15
CA ASN A 135 6.76 30.91 -17.47
C ASN A 135 6.49 29.92 -18.63
N LYS A 136 5.95 28.72 -18.34
CA LYS A 136 5.58 27.72 -19.34
C LYS A 136 4.08 27.73 -19.63
N LYS A 137 3.70 27.18 -20.79
CA LYS A 137 2.31 26.92 -21.15
C LYS A 137 1.96 25.49 -20.73
N ILE A 138 0.98 25.36 -19.85
CA ILE A 138 0.53 24.07 -19.32
C ILE A 138 -0.90 23.81 -19.78
N MET A 139 -1.14 22.75 -20.53
CA MET A 139 -2.48 22.29 -20.88
C MET A 139 -2.99 21.36 -19.79
N ALA A 140 -4.01 21.81 -19.05
CA ALA A 140 -4.60 21.05 -17.94
C ALA A 140 -6.04 21.52 -17.71
N VAL A 141 -6.79 20.73 -16.93
CA VAL A 141 -8.05 21.20 -16.36
C VAL A 141 -7.73 22.10 -15.17
N ASP A 142 -8.34 23.27 -15.10
CA ASP A 142 -8.06 24.26 -14.04
C ASP A 142 -8.20 23.67 -12.63
N TRP A 143 -9.25 22.87 -12.44
CA TRP A 143 -9.47 22.18 -11.16
C TRP A 143 -8.29 21.27 -10.76
N GLU A 144 -7.67 20.56 -11.71
CA GLU A 144 -6.54 19.66 -11.45
C GLU A 144 -5.35 20.41 -10.85
N MET A 145 -5.08 21.62 -11.34
CA MET A 145 -3.92 22.42 -10.97
C MET A 145 -4.01 23.02 -9.56
N GLY A 146 -5.22 23.15 -9.01
CA GLY A 146 -5.44 23.74 -7.68
C GLY A 146 -5.92 22.74 -6.61
N HIS A 147 -6.49 21.60 -7.02
CA HIS A 147 -7.27 20.72 -6.11
C HIS A 147 -6.80 19.26 -6.09
N THR A 148 -5.67 18.96 -6.73
CA THR A 148 -5.12 17.60 -6.78
C THR A 148 -3.65 17.57 -6.36
N SER A 149 -3.06 16.39 -6.42
CA SER A 149 -1.62 16.19 -6.18
C SER A 149 -0.72 17.03 -7.12
N LEU A 150 -1.22 17.43 -8.29
CA LEU A 150 -0.50 18.37 -9.18
C LEU A 150 -0.37 19.76 -8.52
N GLY A 151 -1.44 20.26 -7.93
CA GLY A 151 -1.40 21.52 -7.18
C GLY A 151 -0.38 21.50 -6.05
N VAL A 152 -0.22 20.35 -5.36
CA VAL A 152 0.76 20.22 -4.27
C VAL A 152 2.19 20.33 -4.81
N ILE A 153 2.56 19.57 -5.84
CA ILE A 153 3.94 19.61 -6.37
C ILE A 153 4.31 20.97 -6.96
N LEU A 154 3.33 21.71 -7.50
CA LEU A 154 3.55 23.08 -7.95
C LEU A 154 3.78 24.02 -6.76
N LYS A 155 2.92 23.96 -5.75
CA LYS A 155 3.03 24.78 -4.54
C LYS A 155 4.34 24.53 -3.80
N ASP A 156 4.75 23.27 -3.65
CA ASP A 156 6.01 22.89 -3.00
C ASP A 156 7.23 23.39 -3.78
N ALA A 157 7.11 23.51 -5.11
CA ALA A 157 8.13 24.13 -5.97
C ALA A 157 8.06 25.67 -6.02
N GLY A 158 7.16 26.29 -5.26
CA GLY A 158 6.96 27.75 -5.24
C GLY A 158 6.29 28.28 -6.51
N ILE A 159 5.60 27.43 -7.27
CA ILE A 159 4.88 27.81 -8.50
C ILE A 159 3.41 28.10 -8.16
N THR A 160 2.96 29.29 -8.53
CA THR A 160 1.57 29.74 -8.39
C THR A 160 0.89 29.83 -9.74
N SER A 161 -0.42 30.04 -9.78
CA SER A 161 -1.19 30.25 -11.02
C SER A 161 -0.71 31.45 -11.85
N ASN A 162 0.01 32.39 -11.25
CA ASN A 162 0.60 33.55 -11.94
C ASN A 162 1.94 33.22 -12.62
N ASP A 163 2.55 32.09 -12.31
CA ASP A 163 3.87 31.70 -12.79
C ASP A 163 3.84 30.86 -14.08
N TYR A 164 2.66 30.50 -14.58
CA TYR A 164 2.50 29.76 -15.85
C TYR A 164 1.25 30.21 -16.60
N THR A 165 1.15 29.85 -17.88
CA THR A 165 -0.05 30.10 -18.69
C THR A 165 -0.84 28.82 -18.77
N LEU A 166 -2.05 28.80 -18.19
CA LEU A 166 -2.97 27.67 -18.32
C LEU A 166 -3.65 27.68 -19.69
N VAL A 167 -3.64 26.53 -20.36
CA VAL A 167 -4.37 26.26 -21.60
C VAL A 167 -5.40 25.20 -21.30
N ASN A 168 -6.66 25.42 -21.65
CA ASN A 168 -7.73 24.46 -21.41
C ASN A 168 -7.44 23.12 -22.09
N HIS A 169 -7.62 22.04 -21.33
CA HIS A 169 -7.39 20.69 -21.81
C HIS A 169 -8.47 20.27 -22.84
N ASP A 170 -8.03 19.80 -24.01
CA ASP A 170 -8.90 19.26 -25.05
C ASP A 170 -8.84 17.73 -25.14
N PHE A 171 -8.14 17.09 -24.20
CA PHE A 171 -7.94 15.63 -24.09
C PHE A 171 -7.25 14.98 -25.29
N LYS A 172 -6.51 15.79 -26.10
CA LYS A 172 -5.68 15.35 -27.22
C LYS A 172 -4.23 15.69 -26.99
N VAL A 173 -3.34 14.93 -27.63
CA VAL A 173 -1.89 15.13 -27.50
C VAL A 173 -1.30 16.11 -28.54
N ASP A 174 -2.11 16.54 -29.52
CA ASP A 174 -1.66 17.31 -30.68
C ASP A 174 -0.97 18.62 -30.30
N LYS A 175 -1.55 19.43 -29.40
CA LYS A 175 -0.95 20.70 -28.97
C LYS A 175 0.41 20.50 -28.29
N PHE A 176 0.56 19.40 -27.54
CA PHE A 176 1.85 19.06 -26.93
C PHE A 176 2.87 18.64 -28.00
N ILE A 177 2.48 17.80 -28.96
CA ILE A 177 3.35 17.35 -30.05
C ILE A 177 3.81 18.53 -30.90
N ASN A 178 2.89 19.42 -31.28
CA ASN A 178 3.16 20.59 -32.12
C ASN A 178 3.94 21.70 -31.39
N GLY A 179 4.20 21.58 -30.09
CA GLY A 179 4.94 22.57 -29.30
C GLY A 179 4.13 23.81 -28.97
N GLU A 180 2.81 23.75 -29.05
CA GLU A 180 1.91 24.84 -28.66
C GLU A 180 1.85 24.98 -27.12
N VAL A 181 2.11 23.87 -26.40
CA VAL A 181 2.24 23.82 -24.95
C VAL A 181 3.53 23.11 -24.54
N ASP A 182 4.07 23.46 -23.38
CA ASP A 182 5.31 22.94 -22.83
C ASP A 182 5.07 21.70 -21.94
N ALA A 183 3.90 21.64 -21.34
CA ALA A 183 3.46 20.55 -20.48
C ALA A 183 1.96 20.28 -20.68
N MET A 184 1.53 19.07 -20.31
CA MET A 184 0.13 18.65 -20.41
C MET A 184 -0.19 17.71 -19.25
N SER A 185 -1.35 17.90 -18.58
CA SER A 185 -1.85 16.92 -17.63
C SER A 185 -2.29 15.64 -18.37
N VAL A 186 -1.97 14.51 -17.79
CA VAL A 186 -2.25 13.19 -18.36
C VAL A 186 -2.60 12.20 -17.28
N PHE A 187 -3.35 11.18 -17.66
CA PHE A 187 -3.41 9.94 -16.90
C PHE A 187 -2.30 9.02 -17.40
N THR A 188 -1.38 8.64 -16.53
CA THR A 188 -0.22 7.78 -16.86
C THR A 188 -0.63 6.43 -17.45
N THR A 189 -1.88 6.04 -17.28
CA THR A 189 -2.50 4.85 -17.85
C THR A 189 -3.01 5.06 -19.28
N SER A 190 -3.03 6.27 -19.82
CA SER A 190 -3.69 6.59 -21.08
C SER A 190 -2.79 7.32 -22.08
N GLN A 191 -2.65 8.65 -21.98
CA GLN A 191 -1.98 9.49 -22.99
C GLN A 191 -0.52 9.12 -23.28
N PRO A 192 0.29 8.61 -22.33
CA PRO A 192 1.64 8.16 -22.66
C PRO A 192 1.70 7.11 -23.77
N TYR A 193 0.69 6.24 -23.90
CA TYR A 193 0.60 5.29 -25.02
C TYR A 193 0.62 5.98 -26.38
N GLU A 194 -0.13 7.07 -26.52
CA GLU A 194 -0.22 7.81 -27.79
C GLU A 194 1.10 8.50 -28.12
N LEU A 195 1.75 9.11 -27.11
CA LEU A 195 3.03 9.77 -27.26
C LEU A 195 4.14 8.77 -27.62
N ASP A 196 4.17 7.60 -26.97
CA ASP A 196 5.12 6.54 -27.23
C ASP A 196 4.96 5.97 -28.65
N LYS A 197 3.70 5.73 -29.08
CA LYS A 197 3.36 5.25 -30.42
C LYS A 197 3.83 6.21 -31.51
N LEU A 198 3.82 7.52 -31.23
CA LEU A 198 4.29 8.56 -32.14
C LEU A 198 5.77 8.86 -32.01
N GLY A 199 6.51 8.16 -31.13
CA GLY A 199 7.94 8.35 -30.91
C GLY A 199 8.29 9.71 -30.27
N VAL A 200 7.35 10.35 -29.59
CA VAL A 200 7.55 11.65 -28.95
C VAL A 200 8.41 11.48 -27.69
N LYS A 201 9.44 12.30 -27.55
CA LYS A 201 10.26 12.36 -26.32
C LYS A 201 9.64 13.31 -25.31
N TYR A 202 9.47 12.84 -24.09
CA TYR A 202 8.92 13.62 -22.98
C TYR A 202 9.51 13.17 -21.64
N ASN A 203 9.29 13.98 -20.59
CA ASN A 203 9.44 13.54 -19.20
C ASN A 203 8.05 13.43 -18.55
N ILE A 204 7.98 12.72 -17.43
CA ILE A 204 6.78 12.64 -16.59
C ILE A 204 7.11 13.22 -15.21
N LEU A 205 6.43 14.29 -14.84
CA LEU A 205 6.37 14.79 -13.46
C LEU A 205 5.20 14.10 -12.77
N ASN A 206 5.49 12.95 -12.17
CA ASN A 206 4.49 12.18 -11.40
C ASN A 206 4.57 12.63 -9.95
N PRO A 207 3.47 13.09 -9.32
CA PRO A 207 3.46 13.52 -7.92
C PRO A 207 4.05 12.52 -6.94
N ALA A 208 3.89 11.22 -7.18
CA ALA A 208 4.47 10.18 -6.35
C ALA A 208 6.01 10.21 -6.31
N ASN A 209 6.67 10.69 -7.36
CA ASN A 209 8.13 10.86 -7.38
C ASN A 209 8.59 12.02 -6.46
N PHE A 210 7.67 12.87 -6.04
CA PHE A 210 7.87 13.97 -5.11
C PHE A 210 7.29 13.70 -3.72
N GLY A 211 6.97 12.43 -3.43
CA GLY A 211 6.45 11.99 -2.13
C GLY A 211 4.95 12.26 -1.92
N ILE A 212 4.24 12.72 -2.96
CA ILE A 212 2.81 13.00 -2.87
C ILE A 212 2.03 11.79 -3.39
N TYR A 213 1.43 11.07 -2.44
CA TYR A 213 0.60 9.90 -2.73
C TYR A 213 -0.86 10.25 -2.47
N SER A 214 -1.71 10.06 -3.46
CA SER A 214 -3.16 10.18 -3.32
C SER A 214 -3.86 8.97 -3.91
N TYR A 215 -4.94 8.54 -3.28
CA TYR A 215 -5.82 7.53 -3.82
C TYR A 215 -6.52 8.00 -5.08
N ASP A 216 -6.92 7.03 -5.90
CA ASP A 216 -7.82 7.23 -7.01
C ASP A 216 -8.67 5.98 -7.22
N VAL A 217 -9.75 6.08 -8.00
CA VAL A 217 -10.74 5.00 -8.19
C VAL A 217 -11.18 4.47 -6.82
N GLU A 218 -11.69 5.37 -6.00
CA GLU A 218 -12.28 5.09 -4.69
C GLU A 218 -13.74 4.68 -4.85
N LEU A 219 -14.06 3.47 -4.43
CA LEU A 219 -15.43 2.98 -4.39
C LEU A 219 -16.10 3.43 -3.09
N PHE A 220 -17.23 4.11 -3.18
CA PHE A 220 -17.95 4.64 -2.03
C PHE A 220 -19.46 4.40 -2.09
N THR A 221 -20.11 4.57 -0.97
CA THR A 221 -21.57 4.55 -0.82
C THR A 221 -22.00 5.57 0.24
N SER A 222 -23.29 5.59 0.61
CA SER A 222 -23.79 6.42 1.70
C SER A 222 -23.81 5.68 3.05
N GLU A 223 -23.82 6.44 4.15
CA GLU A 223 -24.02 5.89 5.49
C GLU A 223 -25.36 5.14 5.60
N ASP A 224 -26.40 5.59 4.92
CA ASP A 224 -27.72 4.94 4.90
C ASP A 224 -27.65 3.53 4.31
N ILE A 225 -26.90 3.33 3.23
CA ILE A 225 -26.70 2.01 2.62
C ILE A 225 -25.90 1.10 3.56
N ILE A 226 -24.85 1.61 4.20
CA ILE A 226 -24.08 0.84 5.21
C ILE A 226 -24.98 0.38 6.34
N ASN A 227 -25.81 1.28 6.88
CA ASN A 227 -26.66 1.01 8.03
C ASN A 227 -27.84 0.08 7.70
N SER A 228 -28.42 0.21 6.50
CA SER A 228 -29.61 -0.57 6.09
C SER A 228 -29.26 -1.97 5.57
N ASP A 229 -28.14 -2.16 4.88
CA ASP A 229 -27.77 -3.46 4.30
C ASP A 229 -26.23 -3.61 4.18
N THR A 230 -25.57 -3.70 5.33
CA THR A 230 -24.11 -3.92 5.43
C THR A 230 -23.66 -5.16 4.63
N GLN A 231 -24.49 -6.23 4.61
CA GLN A 231 -24.11 -7.46 3.89
C GLN A 231 -24.09 -7.26 2.38
N LYS A 232 -25.00 -6.46 1.83
CA LYS A 232 -24.99 -6.08 0.41
C LYS A 232 -23.69 -5.37 0.03
N VAL A 233 -23.22 -4.46 0.89
CA VAL A 233 -21.95 -3.74 0.65
C VAL A 233 -20.76 -4.70 0.67
N LYS A 234 -20.69 -5.61 1.65
CA LYS A 234 -19.64 -6.65 1.70
C LYS A 234 -19.65 -7.52 0.45
N ASN A 235 -20.81 -8.05 0.09
CA ASN A 235 -21.01 -8.89 -1.08
C ASN A 235 -20.55 -8.17 -2.36
N PHE A 236 -20.91 -6.89 -2.50
CA PHE A 236 -20.54 -6.08 -3.65
C PHE A 236 -19.00 -5.91 -3.76
N VAL A 237 -18.34 -5.52 -2.67
CA VAL A 237 -16.89 -5.33 -2.67
C VAL A 237 -16.14 -6.63 -2.90
N GLU A 238 -16.56 -7.74 -2.26
CA GLU A 238 -15.94 -9.07 -2.46
C GLU A 238 -16.06 -9.55 -3.91
N ALA A 239 -17.25 -9.40 -4.52
CA ALA A 239 -17.47 -9.74 -5.94
C ALA A 239 -16.61 -8.88 -6.86
N THR A 240 -16.53 -7.58 -6.59
CA THR A 240 -15.67 -6.64 -7.36
C THR A 240 -14.20 -7.01 -7.25
N ASN A 241 -13.71 -7.33 -6.05
CA ASN A 241 -12.31 -7.73 -5.82
C ASN A 241 -11.96 -9.00 -6.60
N LYS A 242 -12.83 -10.02 -6.61
CA LYS A 242 -12.69 -11.22 -7.46
C LYS A 242 -12.65 -10.85 -8.95
N GLY A 243 -13.48 -9.89 -9.37
CA GLY A 243 -13.47 -9.36 -10.73
C GLY A 243 -12.13 -8.74 -11.11
N TRP A 244 -11.52 -7.95 -10.23
CA TRP A 244 -10.21 -7.37 -10.46
C TRP A 244 -9.09 -8.42 -10.50
N GLU A 245 -9.12 -9.41 -9.60
CA GLU A 245 -8.19 -10.54 -9.65
C GLU A 245 -8.27 -11.29 -10.98
N TYR A 246 -9.49 -11.49 -11.47
CA TYR A 246 -9.71 -12.11 -12.78
C TYR A 246 -9.20 -11.24 -13.92
N ALA A 247 -9.51 -9.93 -13.90
CA ALA A 247 -9.14 -9.01 -14.95
C ALA A 247 -7.62 -8.90 -15.13
N PHE A 248 -6.84 -8.87 -14.06
CA PHE A 248 -5.38 -8.84 -14.15
C PHE A 248 -4.76 -10.15 -14.63
N LYS A 249 -5.38 -11.28 -14.36
CA LYS A 249 -4.93 -12.59 -14.85
C LYS A 249 -5.30 -12.84 -16.32
N ASN A 250 -6.33 -12.14 -16.83
CA ASN A 250 -6.92 -12.39 -18.16
C ASN A 250 -7.11 -11.06 -18.93
N LYS A 251 -6.06 -10.25 -18.99
CA LYS A 251 -6.12 -8.88 -19.53
C LYS A 251 -6.65 -8.81 -20.96
N GLU A 252 -6.15 -9.69 -21.85
CA GLU A 252 -6.59 -9.72 -23.26
C GLU A 252 -8.09 -10.02 -23.39
N GLU A 253 -8.59 -11.00 -22.62
CA GLU A 253 -10.02 -11.33 -22.61
C GLU A 253 -10.86 -10.14 -22.16
N ILE A 254 -10.43 -9.44 -21.10
CA ILE A 254 -11.16 -8.30 -20.55
C ILE A 254 -11.05 -7.07 -21.46
N VAL A 255 -9.91 -6.88 -22.13
CA VAL A 255 -9.77 -5.87 -23.19
C VAL A 255 -10.76 -6.14 -24.33
N ASP A 256 -10.88 -7.39 -24.78
CA ASP A 256 -11.83 -7.80 -25.80
C ASP A 256 -13.29 -7.59 -25.35
N LEU A 257 -13.59 -7.92 -24.11
CA LEU A 257 -14.89 -7.68 -23.50
C LEU A 257 -15.25 -6.18 -23.51
N ILE A 258 -14.33 -5.33 -23.02
CA ILE A 258 -14.54 -3.88 -22.97
C ILE A 258 -14.76 -3.33 -24.37
N TYR A 259 -13.87 -3.67 -25.30
CA TYR A 259 -13.94 -3.18 -26.69
C TYR A 259 -15.23 -3.58 -27.40
N ASN A 260 -15.68 -4.82 -27.21
CA ASN A 260 -16.85 -5.34 -27.94
C ASN A 260 -18.19 -4.97 -27.28
N LYS A 261 -18.24 -4.86 -25.94
CA LYS A 261 -19.51 -4.71 -25.21
C LYS A 261 -19.72 -3.31 -24.62
N TYR A 262 -18.65 -2.61 -24.22
CA TYR A 262 -18.78 -1.36 -23.47
C TYR A 262 -18.36 -0.12 -24.28
N SER A 263 -17.17 -0.11 -24.90
CA SER A 263 -16.69 1.09 -25.59
C SER A 263 -15.63 0.78 -26.66
N LYS A 264 -15.81 1.35 -27.85
CA LYS A 264 -14.84 1.31 -28.96
C LYS A 264 -14.02 2.60 -29.08
N LYS A 265 -14.06 3.48 -28.07
CA LYS A 265 -13.35 4.78 -28.11
C LYS A 265 -11.83 4.63 -28.10
N LYS A 266 -11.32 3.58 -27.44
CA LYS A 266 -9.88 3.22 -27.42
C LYS A 266 -9.65 1.96 -28.26
N SER A 267 -8.47 1.84 -28.87
CA SER A 267 -8.07 0.58 -29.52
C SER A 267 -7.78 -0.50 -28.48
N LYS A 268 -7.78 -1.77 -28.89
CA LYS A 268 -7.43 -2.88 -27.99
C LYS A 268 -6.00 -2.76 -27.45
N GLU A 269 -5.06 -2.29 -28.27
CA GLU A 269 -3.67 -2.06 -27.87
C GLU A 269 -3.58 -0.95 -26.79
N SER A 270 -4.34 0.13 -26.94
CA SER A 270 -4.43 1.19 -25.94
C SER A 270 -5.05 0.68 -24.64
N LEU A 271 -6.10 -0.14 -24.71
CA LEU A 271 -6.72 -0.77 -23.53
C LEU A 271 -5.76 -1.76 -22.85
N LEU A 272 -4.94 -2.50 -23.61
CA LEU A 272 -3.95 -3.41 -23.06
C LEU A 272 -2.79 -2.66 -22.40
N PHE A 273 -2.35 -1.54 -22.97
CA PHE A 273 -1.41 -0.65 -22.32
C PHE A 273 -1.98 -0.16 -20.98
N GLU A 274 -3.22 0.33 -20.99
CA GLU A 274 -3.93 0.78 -19.80
C GLU A 274 -4.00 -0.34 -18.74
N ALA A 275 -4.34 -1.58 -19.14
CA ALA A 275 -4.37 -2.74 -18.24
C ALA A 275 -3.03 -2.97 -17.51
N ASN A 276 -1.92 -2.87 -18.26
CA ASN A 276 -0.60 -3.07 -17.70
C ASN A 276 -0.16 -1.93 -16.76
N GLN A 277 -0.54 -0.69 -17.04
CA GLN A 277 -0.25 0.43 -16.15
C GLN A 277 -1.16 0.40 -14.91
N THR A 278 -2.43 0.07 -15.07
CA THR A 278 -3.40 -0.05 -13.97
C THR A 278 -2.93 -1.06 -12.92
N GLU A 279 -2.46 -2.24 -13.32
CA GLU A 279 -1.94 -3.24 -12.38
C GLU A 279 -0.77 -2.72 -11.54
N LYS A 280 0.13 -1.91 -12.14
CA LYS A 280 1.23 -1.29 -11.40
C LYS A 280 0.75 -0.30 -10.33
N ILE A 281 -0.32 0.46 -10.64
CA ILE A 281 -0.91 1.47 -9.74
C ILE A 281 -1.66 0.81 -8.59
N PHE A 282 -2.24 -0.36 -8.79
CA PHE A 282 -2.87 -1.16 -7.73
C PHE A 282 -1.88 -1.62 -6.66
N LYS A 283 -0.59 -1.75 -7.01
CA LYS A 283 0.48 -2.23 -6.11
C LYS A 283 0.09 -3.55 -5.42
N THR A 284 -0.39 -4.51 -6.21
CA THR A 284 -0.88 -5.82 -5.73
C THR A 284 0.18 -6.66 -5.02
N ASN A 285 1.45 -6.34 -5.20
CA ASN A 285 2.57 -6.91 -4.47
C ASN A 285 2.68 -6.40 -3.02
N VAL A 286 2.00 -5.31 -2.67
CA VAL A 286 2.03 -4.68 -1.33
C VAL A 286 0.65 -4.70 -0.69
N PHE A 287 -0.40 -4.40 -1.45
CA PHE A 287 -1.77 -4.28 -0.95
C PHE A 287 -2.67 -5.36 -1.54
N LYS A 288 -3.60 -5.89 -0.74
CA LYS A 288 -4.72 -6.66 -1.26
C LYS A 288 -5.61 -5.74 -2.12
N ILE A 289 -6.21 -6.31 -3.17
CA ILE A 289 -7.15 -5.58 -4.02
C ILE A 289 -8.31 -5.04 -3.17
N GLY A 290 -8.67 -3.79 -3.37
CA GLY A 290 -9.72 -3.10 -2.63
C GLY A 290 -9.37 -2.70 -1.20
N ALA A 291 -8.19 -3.05 -0.68
CA ALA A 291 -7.80 -2.69 0.69
C ALA A 291 -7.77 -1.17 0.89
N ILE A 292 -8.20 -0.73 2.05
CA ILE A 292 -8.11 0.66 2.50
C ILE A 292 -6.93 0.74 3.47
N ALA A 293 -6.01 1.68 3.26
CA ALA A 293 -4.91 1.98 4.17
C ALA A 293 -5.19 3.34 4.84
N PRO A 294 -5.53 3.36 6.12
CA PRO A 294 -5.88 4.60 6.86
C PRO A 294 -4.79 5.66 6.81
N GLU A 295 -3.52 5.25 6.71
CA GLU A 295 -2.37 6.15 6.63
C GLU A 295 -2.38 6.97 5.34
N LEU A 296 -2.77 6.36 4.21
CA LEU A 296 -2.92 7.08 2.94
C LEU A 296 -4.11 8.03 2.97
N ILE A 297 -5.19 7.69 3.68
CA ILE A 297 -6.32 8.61 3.92
C ILE A 297 -5.82 9.85 4.68
N LYS A 298 -5.01 9.63 5.73
CA LYS A 298 -4.41 10.74 6.48
C LYS A 298 -3.52 11.61 5.61
N LEU A 299 -2.64 11.00 4.80
CA LEU A 299 -1.80 11.74 3.85
C LEU A 299 -2.63 12.57 2.85
N ASN A 300 -3.75 12.02 2.36
CA ASN A 300 -4.66 12.77 1.49
C ASN A 300 -5.32 13.95 2.23
N ALA A 301 -5.75 13.76 3.46
CA ALA A 301 -6.32 14.85 4.26
C ALA A 301 -5.28 15.96 4.54
N ASP A 302 -4.04 15.57 4.87
CA ASP A 302 -2.92 16.49 5.07
C ASP A 302 -2.61 17.25 3.76
N MET A 303 -2.66 16.59 2.60
CA MET A 303 -2.50 17.20 1.28
C MET A 303 -3.54 18.30 1.04
N TYR A 304 -4.81 18.04 1.27
CA TYR A 304 -5.88 19.01 1.08
C TYR A 304 -5.82 20.17 2.10
N THR A 305 -5.34 19.88 3.31
CA THR A 305 -5.06 20.92 4.31
C THR A 305 -3.93 21.85 3.84
N ASN A 306 -2.87 21.28 3.27
CA ASN A 306 -1.76 22.03 2.70
C ASN A 306 -2.17 22.90 1.51
N LEU A 307 -3.14 22.45 0.72
CA LEU A 307 -3.73 23.24 -0.37
C LEU A 307 -4.69 24.35 0.14
N ASN A 308 -4.94 24.44 1.45
CA ASN A 308 -5.92 25.32 2.09
C ASN A 308 -7.38 25.06 1.65
N LEU A 309 -7.67 23.85 1.22
CA LEU A 309 -9.02 23.41 0.85
C LEU A 309 -9.82 22.89 2.06
N VAL A 310 -9.13 22.74 3.19
CA VAL A 310 -9.69 22.25 4.47
C VAL A 310 -9.22 23.19 5.58
N ASN A 311 -10.08 23.46 6.55
CA ASN A 311 -9.69 24.23 7.72
C ASN A 311 -8.66 23.47 8.56
N LYS A 312 -7.59 24.14 9.01
CA LYS A 312 -6.50 23.55 9.79
C LYS A 312 -6.91 23.02 11.18
N ASP A 313 -8.06 23.46 11.69
CA ASP A 313 -8.58 23.05 12.99
C ASP A 313 -9.39 21.73 12.92
N TYR A 314 -9.33 21.02 11.82
CA TYR A 314 -10.06 19.76 11.63
C TYR A 314 -9.40 18.63 12.43
N ASP A 315 -10.20 17.99 13.31
CA ASP A 315 -9.77 16.74 13.96
C ASP A 315 -9.87 15.58 12.96
N ILE A 316 -8.75 15.24 12.35
CA ILE A 316 -8.61 14.11 11.42
C ILE A 316 -9.06 12.78 12.04
N THR A 317 -8.90 12.60 13.36
CA THR A 317 -9.29 11.35 14.03
C THR A 317 -10.80 11.15 14.00
N THR A 318 -11.56 12.21 14.14
CA THR A 318 -13.03 12.19 14.04
C THR A 318 -13.48 11.83 12.62
N ILE A 319 -12.76 12.27 11.59
CA ILE A 319 -13.07 11.96 10.19
C ILE A 319 -12.78 10.49 9.89
N LEU A 320 -11.62 10.00 10.31
CA LEU A 320 -11.19 8.62 10.05
C LEU A 320 -12.13 7.59 10.67
N ASN A 321 -12.74 7.89 11.82
CA ASN A 321 -13.61 6.96 12.53
C ASN A 321 -14.87 6.56 11.75
N ASN A 322 -15.39 7.43 10.86
CA ASN A 322 -16.62 7.21 10.10
C ASN A 322 -16.47 7.41 8.59
N TYR A 323 -15.25 7.61 8.09
CA TYR A 323 -15.02 7.88 6.68
C TYR A 323 -14.97 6.60 5.84
N TYR A 324 -14.52 5.49 6.39
CA TYR A 324 -14.38 4.24 5.66
C TYR A 324 -14.99 3.04 6.39
N PHE A 325 -15.40 2.06 5.58
CA PHE A 325 -15.90 0.78 6.04
C PHE A 325 -15.00 -0.33 5.48
N ASP A 326 -14.12 -0.88 6.32
CA ASP A 326 -13.24 -1.98 5.94
C ASP A 326 -13.99 -3.31 6.06
N ILE A 327 -14.32 -3.92 4.91
CA ILE A 327 -14.99 -5.23 4.86
C ILE A 327 -14.13 -6.34 5.47
N ASN A 328 -12.82 -6.16 5.50
CA ASN A 328 -11.86 -7.12 6.05
C ASN A 328 -11.61 -6.92 7.54
N ASN A 329 -12.24 -5.93 8.17
CA ASN A 329 -12.06 -5.66 9.60
C ASN A 329 -12.73 -6.75 10.46
N LYS A 330 -12.19 -7.97 10.36
CA LYS A 330 -12.55 -9.12 11.20
C LYS A 330 -11.95 -9.01 12.60
N ILE A 331 -11.01 -8.08 12.83
CA ILE A 331 -10.19 -8.04 14.05
C ILE A 331 -11.04 -7.76 15.28
N GLN A 332 -12.03 -6.87 15.19
CA GLN A 332 -12.91 -6.61 16.34
C GLN A 332 -13.78 -7.81 16.76
N ASN A 333 -14.04 -8.75 15.83
CA ASN A 333 -14.82 -9.96 16.11
C ASN A 333 -13.96 -11.18 16.48
N VAL A 334 -12.64 -11.07 16.36
CA VAL A 334 -11.68 -12.17 16.65
C VAL A 334 -11.14 -12.09 18.09
N LEU A 335 -11.18 -10.89 18.69
CA LEU A 335 -10.70 -10.68 20.05
C LEU A 335 -11.72 -11.19 21.08
N THR A 336 -11.26 -12.03 22.01
CA THR A 336 -12.04 -12.46 23.16
C THR A 336 -12.31 -11.28 24.12
N ASN A 337 -13.24 -11.44 25.04
CA ASN A 337 -13.51 -10.41 26.05
C ASN A 337 -12.30 -10.15 26.96
N GLU A 338 -11.51 -11.17 27.23
CA GLU A 338 -10.26 -11.09 27.99
C GLU A 338 -9.21 -10.28 27.24
N GLU A 339 -9.02 -10.53 25.92
CA GLU A 339 -8.12 -9.76 25.07
C GLU A 339 -8.55 -8.30 24.96
N LYS A 340 -9.84 -8.02 24.80
CA LYS A 340 -10.37 -6.63 24.80
C LYS A 340 -10.13 -5.93 26.14
N SER A 341 -10.29 -6.65 27.26
CA SER A 341 -10.00 -6.10 28.59
C SER A 341 -8.51 -5.83 28.79
N TYR A 342 -7.66 -6.73 28.32
CA TYR A 342 -6.20 -6.55 28.36
C TYR A 342 -5.77 -5.33 27.56
N ILE A 343 -6.22 -5.22 26.31
CA ILE A 343 -5.93 -4.09 25.42
C ILE A 343 -6.30 -2.75 26.05
N LYS A 344 -7.49 -2.67 26.65
CA LYS A 344 -8.00 -1.44 27.26
C LYS A 344 -7.18 -0.98 28.48
N ASN A 345 -6.61 -1.94 29.23
CA ASN A 345 -5.97 -1.68 30.52
C ASN A 345 -4.45 -1.74 30.47
N SER A 346 -3.84 -2.06 29.32
CA SER A 346 -2.41 -2.26 29.18
C SER A 346 -1.76 -1.15 28.34
N ILE A 347 -0.52 -0.80 28.70
CA ILE A 347 0.38 0.01 27.88
C ILE A 347 1.52 -0.92 27.46
N ILE A 348 1.72 -1.09 26.17
CA ILE A 348 2.75 -1.97 25.61
C ILE A 348 4.04 -1.18 25.44
N LYS A 349 5.10 -1.63 26.09
CA LYS A 349 6.43 -1.04 25.98
C LYS A 349 7.15 -1.60 24.77
N VAL A 350 7.49 -0.72 23.84
CA VAL A 350 8.07 -1.06 22.55
C VAL A 350 9.45 -0.45 22.43
N HIS A 351 10.41 -1.22 21.94
CA HIS A 351 11.76 -0.77 21.65
C HIS A 351 11.81 0.31 20.58
N ASN A 352 12.55 1.39 20.83
CA ASN A 352 12.89 2.41 19.84
C ASN A 352 14.39 2.68 19.82
N GLU A 353 15.02 2.38 18.68
CA GLU A 353 16.40 2.73 18.39
C GLU A 353 16.59 4.25 18.36
N LEU A 354 17.78 4.71 18.72
CA LEU A 354 18.12 6.12 18.53
C LEU A 354 18.57 6.40 17.09
N ASN A 355 19.27 5.45 16.45
CA ASN A 355 20.06 5.69 15.24
C ASN A 355 19.99 4.52 14.22
N TRP A 356 18.80 4.10 13.82
CA TRP A 356 18.65 3.13 12.72
C TRP A 356 17.66 3.59 11.64
N PRO A 357 17.89 4.80 11.02
CA PRO A 357 17.05 5.34 9.97
C PRO A 357 17.21 4.56 8.65
N PRO A 358 16.18 4.49 7.80
CA PRO A 358 14.85 5.10 7.94
C PRO A 358 13.84 4.22 8.70
N PHE A 359 14.30 3.15 9.35
CA PHE A 359 13.40 2.11 9.88
C PHE A 359 12.95 2.36 11.32
N ASN A 360 13.88 2.62 12.23
CA ASN A 360 13.61 2.80 13.66
C ASN A 360 14.65 3.77 14.25
N TYR A 361 14.27 5.00 14.53
CA TYR A 361 15.16 6.03 15.02
C TYR A 361 14.38 7.10 15.80
N ASN A 362 15.07 8.09 16.31
CA ASN A 362 14.47 9.13 17.14
C ASN A 362 14.77 10.52 16.57
N ILE A 363 13.75 11.36 16.45
CA ILE A 363 13.91 12.78 16.10
C ILE A 363 13.34 13.64 17.23
N ASN A 364 14.18 14.43 17.87
CA ASN A 364 13.77 15.37 18.92
C ASN A 364 12.98 14.71 20.06
N GLY A 365 13.38 13.50 20.45
CA GLY A 365 12.70 12.75 21.52
C GLY A 365 11.49 11.94 21.04
N LYS A 366 11.15 11.99 19.75
CA LYS A 366 10.01 11.25 19.18
C LYS A 366 10.48 10.04 18.40
N ALA A 367 9.93 8.85 18.73
CA ALA A 367 10.12 7.64 17.96
C ALA A 367 9.60 7.84 16.53
N THR A 368 10.39 7.46 15.53
CA THR A 368 10.13 7.75 14.11
C THR A 368 10.67 6.62 13.24
N GLY A 369 10.12 6.44 12.05
CA GLY A 369 10.59 5.50 11.05
C GLY A 369 9.56 4.42 10.70
N TYR A 370 9.88 3.67 9.64
CA TYR A 370 8.98 2.66 9.06
C TYR A 370 8.45 1.65 10.09
N SER A 371 9.33 1.13 10.97
CA SER A 371 8.93 0.14 11.97
C SER A 371 8.06 0.75 13.08
N ILE A 372 8.26 2.02 13.38
CA ILE A 372 7.41 2.78 14.31
C ILE A 372 6.02 2.99 13.72
N ASP A 373 5.95 3.40 12.45
CA ASP A 373 4.67 3.60 11.75
C ASP A 373 3.92 2.26 11.61
N TYR A 374 4.63 1.17 11.32
CA TYR A 374 4.06 -0.17 11.26
C TYR A 374 3.49 -0.61 12.63
N MET A 375 4.22 -0.40 13.72
CA MET A 375 3.73 -0.72 15.07
C MET A 375 2.53 0.15 15.47
N ASN A 376 2.56 1.44 15.16
CA ASN A 376 1.43 2.33 15.40
C ASN A 376 0.17 1.88 14.63
N LEU A 377 0.35 1.42 13.39
CA LEU A 377 -0.73 0.86 12.58
C LEU A 377 -1.32 -0.39 13.24
N LEU A 378 -0.48 -1.34 13.66
CA LEU A 378 -0.95 -2.56 14.34
C LEU A 378 -1.70 -2.21 15.64
N ALA A 379 -1.12 -1.31 16.44
CA ALA A 379 -1.72 -0.86 17.70
C ALA A 379 -3.09 -0.20 17.48
N SER A 380 -3.20 0.68 16.48
CA SER A 380 -4.46 1.37 16.15
C SER A 380 -5.57 0.41 15.71
N LYS A 381 -5.22 -0.65 14.96
CA LYS A 381 -6.20 -1.65 14.48
C LYS A 381 -6.87 -2.43 15.61
N VAL A 382 -6.20 -2.60 16.73
CA VAL A 382 -6.72 -3.35 17.88
C VAL A 382 -7.04 -2.47 19.09
N GLY A 383 -6.70 -1.18 19.04
CA GLY A 383 -6.92 -0.21 20.13
C GLY A 383 -5.89 -0.30 21.27
N LEU A 384 -4.65 -0.76 20.97
CA LEU A 384 -3.57 -0.85 21.93
C LEU A 384 -2.92 0.51 22.19
N ASN A 385 -2.57 0.76 23.46
CA ASN A 385 -1.72 1.89 23.84
C ASN A 385 -0.25 1.46 23.81
N VAL A 386 0.59 2.26 23.17
CA VAL A 386 2.03 1.97 22.98
C VAL A 386 2.87 3.07 23.65
N GLU A 387 3.89 2.65 24.38
CA GLU A 387 4.96 3.49 24.94
C GLU A 387 6.28 3.08 24.31
N TYR A 388 6.94 4.01 23.61
CA TYR A 388 8.25 3.76 23.03
C TYR A 388 9.38 4.05 24.04
N ILE A 389 10.19 3.03 24.31
CA ILE A 389 11.36 3.13 25.19
C ILE A 389 12.57 3.41 24.32
N SER A 390 13.18 4.59 24.50
CA SER A 390 14.36 5.04 23.76
C SER A 390 15.54 5.23 24.73
N GLY A 391 16.77 5.05 24.24
CA GLY A 391 18.01 5.32 24.98
C GLY A 391 18.89 4.10 25.27
N PRO A 392 18.35 2.92 25.67
CA PRO A 392 19.14 1.72 25.75
C PRO A 392 19.81 1.37 24.42
N ASN A 393 20.98 0.69 24.48
CA ASN A 393 21.58 0.07 23.29
C ASN A 393 20.90 -1.26 22.95
N TRP A 394 21.27 -1.89 21.83
CA TRP A 394 20.64 -3.13 21.37
C TRP A 394 20.77 -4.28 22.40
N ASN A 395 21.94 -4.47 22.99
CA ASN A 395 22.15 -5.51 24.00
C ASN A 395 21.35 -5.26 25.29
N ASP A 396 21.20 -4.00 25.69
CA ASP A 396 20.35 -3.62 26.81
C ASP A 396 18.87 -3.96 26.51
N PHE A 397 18.38 -3.69 25.30
CA PHE A 397 17.03 -4.07 24.89
C PHE A 397 16.82 -5.59 24.91
N LEU A 398 17.78 -6.38 24.44
CA LEU A 398 17.73 -7.84 24.55
C LEU A 398 17.71 -8.31 26.03
N GLY A 399 18.45 -7.63 26.91
CA GLY A 399 18.41 -7.84 28.35
C GLY A 399 17.03 -7.50 28.93
N MET A 400 16.46 -6.36 28.56
CA MET A 400 15.13 -5.94 29.01
C MET A 400 14.04 -6.93 28.59
N MET A 401 14.16 -7.53 27.37
CA MET A 401 13.25 -8.59 26.93
C MET A 401 13.34 -9.81 27.85
N LYS A 402 14.56 -10.28 28.17
CA LYS A 402 14.78 -11.41 29.09
C LYS A 402 14.23 -11.15 30.48
N ASP A 403 14.32 -9.91 30.94
CA ASP A 403 13.86 -9.46 32.26
C ASP A 403 12.36 -9.10 32.29
N ASN A 404 11.61 -9.25 31.20
CA ASN A 404 10.21 -8.81 31.05
C ASN A 404 9.98 -7.32 31.36
N LYS A 405 10.97 -6.47 31.06
CA LYS A 405 10.88 -5.00 31.18
C LYS A 405 10.47 -4.29 29.90
N LEU A 406 10.46 -5.03 28.79
CA LEU A 406 10.06 -4.61 27.46
C LEU A 406 9.13 -5.67 26.88
N ASP A 407 8.06 -5.26 26.20
CA ASP A 407 7.05 -6.18 25.68
C ASP A 407 7.30 -6.56 24.23
N VAL A 408 7.77 -5.62 23.40
CA VAL A 408 7.96 -5.82 21.97
C VAL A 408 9.28 -5.24 21.48
N MET A 409 10.05 -6.04 20.75
CA MET A 409 11.15 -5.56 19.89
C MET A 409 10.70 -5.47 18.44
N LEU A 410 11.05 -4.36 17.78
CA LEU A 410 10.83 -4.13 16.35
C LEU A 410 12.08 -4.57 15.57
N ASN A 411 11.92 -4.74 14.25
CA ASN A 411 13.02 -4.99 13.28
C ASN A 411 14.11 -5.96 13.79
N ILE A 412 13.69 -7.01 14.46
CA ILE A 412 14.60 -8.03 14.99
C ILE A 412 14.66 -9.26 14.08
N ALA A 413 15.88 -9.65 13.72
CA ALA A 413 16.13 -10.88 12.98
C ALA A 413 15.99 -12.11 13.87
N LYS A 414 15.35 -13.16 13.33
CA LYS A 414 15.16 -14.43 14.00
C LYS A 414 16.43 -15.27 13.90
N THR A 415 17.07 -15.56 15.04
CA THR A 415 18.21 -16.48 15.14
C THR A 415 17.90 -17.63 16.09
N PRO A 416 18.59 -18.79 15.97
CA PRO A 416 18.38 -19.92 16.88
C PRO A 416 18.56 -19.58 18.36
N ASP A 417 19.47 -18.66 18.68
CA ASP A 417 19.72 -18.24 20.06
C ASP A 417 18.60 -17.34 20.59
N ARG A 418 18.08 -16.45 19.77
CA ARG A 418 16.94 -15.58 20.12
C ARG A 418 15.64 -16.37 20.23
N GLU A 419 15.45 -17.40 19.41
CA GLU A 419 14.27 -18.30 19.49
C GLU A 419 14.18 -19.05 20.82
N LYS A 420 15.24 -19.14 21.59
CA LYS A 420 15.19 -19.79 22.91
C LYS A 420 14.30 -19.03 23.91
N TYR A 421 14.19 -17.70 23.77
CA TYR A 421 13.47 -16.84 24.72
C TYR A 421 12.49 -15.85 24.07
N LEU A 422 12.45 -15.74 22.74
CA LEU A 422 11.54 -14.86 22.00
C LEU A 422 10.60 -15.65 21.09
N ASN A 423 9.38 -15.15 20.96
CA ASN A 423 8.43 -15.49 19.91
C ASN A 423 8.52 -14.44 18.81
N PHE A 424 8.46 -14.87 17.55
CA PHE A 424 8.58 -14.02 16.38
C PHE A 424 7.29 -14.01 15.56
N THR A 425 6.90 -12.84 15.07
CA THR A 425 5.83 -12.71 14.07
C THR A 425 6.34 -13.11 12.68
N THR A 426 5.42 -13.17 11.71
CA THR A 426 5.81 -13.14 10.30
C THR A 426 6.65 -11.89 10.03
N PRO A 427 7.77 -12.01 9.29
CA PRO A 427 8.61 -10.86 8.96
C PRO A 427 7.85 -9.81 8.15
N TYR A 428 8.07 -8.54 8.46
CA TYR A 428 7.49 -7.40 7.74
C TYR A 428 8.55 -6.52 7.05
N LEU A 429 9.83 -6.73 7.36
CA LEU A 429 10.95 -5.96 6.84
C LEU A 429 12.05 -6.90 6.34
N LYS A 430 12.61 -6.58 5.19
CA LYS A 430 13.84 -7.18 4.68
C LYS A 430 14.81 -6.07 4.33
N ALA A 431 15.89 -5.99 5.09
CA ALA A 431 17.02 -5.11 4.80
C ALA A 431 18.09 -5.88 4.02
N VAL A 432 18.78 -5.19 3.13
CA VAL A 432 19.87 -5.76 2.34
C VAL A 432 21.19 -5.35 2.96
N ASP A 433 21.91 -6.33 3.50
CA ASP A 433 23.21 -6.08 4.11
C ASP A 433 24.28 -5.90 3.04
N SER A 434 25.04 -4.86 3.22
CA SER A 434 26.13 -4.48 2.31
C SER A 434 27.40 -4.16 3.07
N VAL A 435 28.53 -4.47 2.46
CA VAL A 435 29.83 -4.06 2.98
C VAL A 435 30.22 -2.74 2.36
N PHE A 436 30.58 -1.78 3.21
CA PHE A 436 31.08 -0.47 2.82
C PHE A 436 32.59 -0.42 2.99
N VAL A 437 33.26 0.30 2.09
CA VAL A 437 34.71 0.49 2.08
C VAL A 437 35.05 1.94 1.75
N ARG A 438 36.30 2.35 1.96
CA ARG A 438 36.79 3.65 1.48
C ARG A 438 36.83 3.69 -0.05
N LYS A 439 36.59 4.85 -0.65
CA LYS A 439 36.48 5.02 -2.11
C LYS A 439 37.70 4.54 -2.91
N GLU A 440 38.90 4.66 -2.34
CA GLU A 440 40.14 4.21 -2.95
C GLU A 440 40.31 2.68 -2.97
N VAL A 441 39.53 1.95 -2.16
CA VAL A 441 39.62 0.49 -2.08
C VAL A 441 38.79 -0.14 -3.21
N ASN A 442 39.41 -0.92 -4.10
CA ASN A 442 38.76 -1.53 -5.25
C ASN A 442 38.92 -3.06 -5.33
N ASN A 443 39.68 -3.64 -4.42
CA ASN A 443 40.05 -5.06 -4.41
C ASN A 443 39.24 -5.90 -3.42
N LEU A 444 38.30 -5.31 -2.68
CA LEU A 444 37.41 -6.02 -1.75
C LEU A 444 36.04 -6.11 -2.40
N LYS A 445 35.64 -7.32 -2.87
CA LYS A 445 34.42 -7.57 -3.66
C LYS A 445 33.57 -8.70 -3.07
N SER A 446 34.07 -9.40 -2.07
CA SER A 446 33.41 -10.52 -1.40
C SER A 446 33.87 -10.64 0.04
N LEU A 447 33.19 -11.43 0.86
CA LEU A 447 33.61 -11.73 2.25
C LEU A 447 34.95 -12.48 2.29
N GLU A 448 35.27 -13.27 1.29
CA GLU A 448 36.56 -13.98 1.20
C GLU A 448 37.77 -13.03 1.14
N ASP A 449 37.57 -11.84 0.55
CA ASP A 449 38.62 -10.81 0.44
C ASP A 449 38.93 -10.15 1.79
N PHE A 450 38.07 -10.39 2.82
CA PHE A 450 38.26 -9.88 4.19
C PHE A 450 39.02 -10.83 5.11
N LYS A 451 39.46 -12.01 4.64
CA LYS A 451 40.31 -12.89 5.46
C LYS A 451 41.54 -12.16 5.95
N GLY A 452 41.75 -12.18 7.28
CA GLY A 452 42.85 -11.49 7.95
C GLY A 452 42.71 -9.96 8.03
N LYS A 453 41.61 -9.38 7.53
CA LYS A 453 41.30 -7.95 7.64
C LYS A 453 40.35 -7.68 8.80
N THR A 454 40.15 -6.40 9.08
CA THR A 454 39.24 -5.94 10.13
C THR A 454 37.94 -5.43 9.56
N LEU A 455 36.81 -6.04 9.94
CA LEU A 455 35.48 -5.63 9.58
C LEU A 455 34.77 -5.03 10.81
N ALA A 456 34.28 -3.80 10.70
CA ALA A 456 33.46 -3.21 11.73
C ALA A 456 32.03 -3.80 11.65
N VAL A 457 31.47 -4.16 12.81
CA VAL A 457 30.15 -4.80 12.96
C VAL A 457 29.49 -4.21 14.20
N ILE A 458 28.18 -3.96 14.15
CA ILE A 458 27.46 -3.42 15.32
C ILE A 458 27.35 -4.49 16.40
N ASP A 459 27.72 -4.12 17.63
CA ASP A 459 27.71 -4.99 18.78
C ASP A 459 26.32 -5.57 19.07
N GLY A 460 26.24 -6.90 19.21
CA GLY A 460 25.01 -7.65 19.48
C GLY A 460 24.05 -7.79 18.28
N PHE A 461 24.39 -7.26 17.09
CA PHE A 461 23.60 -7.50 15.90
C PHE A 461 23.80 -8.95 15.40
N TYR A 462 22.86 -9.47 14.61
CA TYR A 462 22.91 -10.86 14.15
C TYR A 462 24.10 -11.14 13.23
N GLU A 463 24.61 -10.12 12.56
CA GLU A 463 25.80 -10.21 11.72
C GLU A 463 27.03 -10.60 12.56
N GLU A 464 27.16 -10.05 13.76
CA GLU A 464 28.24 -10.46 14.68
C GLU A 464 28.17 -11.97 14.97
N GLU A 465 26.97 -12.49 15.32
CA GLU A 465 26.76 -13.91 15.59
C GLU A 465 27.19 -14.78 14.38
N LEU A 466 26.82 -14.34 13.15
CA LEU A 466 27.13 -15.05 11.91
C LEU A 466 28.63 -15.00 11.58
N PHE A 467 29.27 -13.84 11.70
CA PHE A 467 30.70 -13.71 11.43
C PHE A 467 31.53 -14.55 12.39
N ARG A 468 31.27 -14.50 13.67
CA ARG A 468 31.97 -15.33 14.68
C ARG A 468 31.85 -16.83 14.37
N LYS A 469 30.71 -17.26 13.89
CA LYS A 469 30.43 -18.66 13.60
C LYS A 469 30.98 -19.15 12.28
N TYR A 470 30.86 -18.36 11.21
CA TYR A 470 31.10 -18.83 9.84
C TYR A 470 32.31 -18.18 9.15
N TYR A 471 32.83 -17.08 9.70
CA TYR A 471 33.97 -16.33 9.16
C TYR A 471 34.98 -15.96 10.26
N PRO A 472 35.45 -16.92 11.08
CA PRO A 472 36.31 -16.64 12.24
C PRO A 472 37.68 -16.06 11.86
N GLU A 473 38.07 -16.15 10.59
CA GLU A 473 39.30 -15.56 10.05
C GLU A 473 39.19 -14.04 9.78
N ILE A 474 37.99 -13.46 9.83
CA ILE A 474 37.78 -12.02 9.77
C ILE A 474 37.85 -11.44 11.18
N ARG A 475 38.69 -10.43 11.38
CA ARG A 475 38.77 -9.74 12.67
C ARG A 475 37.59 -8.77 12.81
N LEU A 476 36.80 -8.92 13.86
CA LEU A 476 35.66 -8.03 14.10
C LEU A 476 36.09 -6.85 15.01
N LEU A 477 35.75 -5.64 14.57
CA LEU A 477 35.76 -4.43 15.37
C LEU A 477 34.32 -4.12 15.76
N LEU A 478 33.95 -4.35 17.01
CA LEU A 478 32.60 -4.04 17.49
C LEU A 478 32.42 -2.54 17.65
N VAL A 479 31.33 -2.03 17.11
CA VAL A 479 30.92 -0.62 17.13
C VAL A 479 29.54 -0.47 17.75
N LYS A 480 29.24 0.70 18.28
CA LYS A 480 27.99 0.91 19.03
C LYS A 480 26.76 1.13 18.15
N ASP A 481 26.94 1.72 16.98
CA ASP A 481 25.89 2.06 16.01
C ASP A 481 26.47 2.25 14.60
N SER A 482 25.58 2.44 13.61
CA SER A 482 25.95 2.62 12.20
C SER A 482 26.86 3.82 11.96
N LEU A 483 26.63 4.94 12.64
CA LEU A 483 27.45 6.14 12.48
C LEU A 483 28.86 5.94 13.05
N ASP A 484 29.00 5.24 14.17
CA ASP A 484 30.30 4.88 14.74
C ASP A 484 31.07 3.95 13.79
N GLY A 485 30.40 2.94 13.22
CA GLY A 485 31.01 2.03 12.22
C GLY A 485 31.52 2.76 10.99
N LEU A 486 30.72 3.66 10.43
CA LEU A 486 31.13 4.49 9.28
C LEU A 486 32.30 5.42 9.62
N LYS A 487 32.32 6.00 10.82
CA LYS A 487 33.47 6.82 11.29
C LYS A 487 34.73 5.97 11.44
N LYS A 488 34.64 4.80 12.08
CA LYS A 488 35.78 3.86 12.22
C LYS A 488 36.37 3.48 10.86
N LEU A 489 35.49 3.19 9.88
CA LEU A 489 35.90 2.93 8.50
C LEU A 489 36.57 4.15 7.84
N ALA A 490 35.96 5.33 7.96
CA ALA A 490 36.47 6.57 7.38
C ALA A 490 37.86 6.96 7.94
N PHE A 491 38.08 6.71 9.23
CA PHE A 491 39.37 6.97 9.92
C PHE A 491 40.39 5.81 9.85
N LYS A 492 40.13 4.78 9.02
CA LYS A 492 41.02 3.65 8.77
C LYS A 492 41.25 2.72 9.97
N GLU A 493 40.33 2.73 10.93
CA GLU A 493 40.36 1.81 12.09
C GLU A 493 39.82 0.42 11.68
N SER A 494 39.05 0.33 10.61
CA SER A 494 38.62 -0.92 9.95
C SER A 494 38.91 -0.90 8.45
N ASP A 495 38.90 -2.07 7.81
CA ASP A 495 39.03 -2.23 6.37
C ASP A 495 37.67 -2.15 5.68
N GLY A 496 36.60 -2.51 6.38
CA GLY A 496 35.22 -2.44 5.94
C GLY A 496 34.26 -2.23 7.10
N PHE A 497 33.03 -1.91 6.78
CA PHE A 497 31.91 -1.87 7.71
C PHE A 497 30.70 -2.54 7.06
N ILE A 498 30.00 -3.39 7.80
CA ILE A 498 28.77 -4.02 7.37
C ILE A 498 27.56 -3.37 8.04
N ASP A 499 26.56 -3.08 7.23
CA ASP A 499 25.26 -2.59 7.69
C ASP A 499 24.20 -2.75 6.59
N SER A 500 22.94 -2.56 6.94
CA SER A 500 21.88 -2.35 5.95
C SER A 500 22.27 -1.23 5.00
N PHE A 501 22.16 -1.50 3.69
CA PHE A 501 22.46 -0.50 2.65
C PHE A 501 21.71 0.82 2.89
N ALA A 502 20.43 0.74 3.24
CA ALA A 502 19.59 1.93 3.44
C ALA A 502 20.07 2.77 4.63
N VAL A 503 20.45 2.11 5.73
CA VAL A 503 20.90 2.79 6.97
C VAL A 503 22.25 3.46 6.74
N ALA A 504 23.24 2.70 6.25
CA ALA A 504 24.57 3.25 6.01
C ALA A 504 24.54 4.40 4.99
N ASN A 505 23.77 4.25 3.89
CA ASN A 505 23.66 5.30 2.89
C ASN A 505 23.00 6.57 3.44
N TYR A 506 21.96 6.42 4.27
CA TYR A 506 21.35 7.54 4.95
C TYR A 506 22.38 8.36 5.77
N PHE A 507 23.22 7.68 6.55
CA PHE A 507 24.26 8.36 7.34
C PHE A 507 25.37 8.95 6.47
N ILE A 508 25.79 8.28 5.41
CA ILE A 508 26.79 8.78 4.46
C ILE A 508 26.30 10.11 3.84
N GLU A 509 25.06 10.15 3.38
CA GLU A 509 24.48 11.35 2.75
C GLU A 509 24.25 12.48 3.77
N ASN A 510 23.62 12.19 4.91
CA ASN A 510 23.25 13.22 5.88
C ASN A 510 24.43 13.75 6.71
N ASN A 511 25.55 13.02 6.79
CA ASN A 511 26.76 13.46 7.49
C ASN A 511 27.89 13.87 6.53
N PHE A 512 27.61 13.94 5.22
CA PHE A 512 28.59 14.31 4.20
C PHE A 512 29.88 13.47 4.24
N ILE A 513 29.75 12.14 4.45
CA ILE A 513 30.88 11.22 4.52
C ILE A 513 31.30 10.87 3.08
N ILE A 514 32.01 11.76 2.42
CA ILE A 514 32.30 11.69 0.98
C ILE A 514 33.36 10.65 0.58
N ASN A 515 34.08 10.05 1.51
CA ASN A 515 35.19 9.13 1.24
C ASN A 515 34.83 7.64 1.33
N LEU A 516 33.56 7.31 1.53
CA LEU A 516 33.05 5.94 1.58
C LEU A 516 32.19 5.59 0.38
N LYS A 517 32.09 4.29 0.09
CA LYS A 517 31.22 3.72 -0.95
C LYS A 517 30.77 2.31 -0.54
N PRO A 518 29.61 1.83 -1.02
CA PRO A 518 29.30 0.40 -0.98
C PRO A 518 30.28 -0.37 -1.87
N ALA A 519 30.77 -1.52 -1.40
CA ALA A 519 31.64 -2.41 -2.13
C ALA A 519 30.86 -3.55 -2.80
N PHE A 520 30.04 -4.24 -2.03
CA PHE A 520 29.18 -5.33 -2.51
C PHE A 520 28.04 -5.61 -1.51
N GLU A 521 26.96 -6.15 -2.04
CA GLU A 521 25.87 -6.76 -1.27
C GLU A 521 26.28 -8.17 -0.83
N ILE A 522 25.96 -8.55 0.40
CA ILE A 522 26.24 -9.89 0.89
C ILE A 522 25.24 -10.88 0.28
N LYS A 523 25.77 -11.80 -0.55
CA LYS A 523 24.98 -12.83 -1.24
C LYS A 523 24.81 -14.13 -0.46
N ASP A 524 25.50 -14.28 0.66
CA ASP A 524 25.34 -15.44 1.53
C ASP A 524 23.95 -15.43 2.15
N GLN A 525 23.15 -16.45 1.85
CA GLN A 525 21.76 -16.55 2.30
C GLN A 525 21.61 -16.54 3.83
N ARG A 526 22.67 -16.87 4.57
CA ARG A 526 22.68 -16.81 6.04
C ARG A 526 22.50 -15.39 6.57
N PHE A 527 22.98 -14.39 5.80
CA PHE A 527 22.81 -12.96 6.11
C PHE A 527 21.53 -12.36 5.53
N ASN A 528 20.79 -13.12 4.76
CA ASN A 528 19.55 -12.65 4.13
C ASN A 528 18.35 -12.87 5.06
N LEU A 529 18.46 -12.41 6.29
CA LEU A 529 17.42 -12.56 7.29
C LEU A 529 16.35 -11.48 7.13
N SER A 530 15.10 -11.90 7.22
CA SER A 530 13.97 -10.99 7.31
C SER A 530 13.71 -10.66 8.79
N MET A 531 13.26 -9.43 9.05
CA MET A 531 13.02 -8.91 10.39
C MET A 531 11.55 -8.84 10.70
N GLY A 532 11.18 -9.23 11.90
CA GLY A 532 9.81 -9.21 12.42
C GLY A 532 9.70 -8.42 13.72
N LEU A 533 8.53 -8.52 14.33
CA LEU A 533 8.34 -8.18 15.74
C LEU A 533 8.74 -9.40 16.59
N ALA A 534 9.23 -9.17 17.79
CA ALA A 534 9.42 -10.23 18.75
C ALA A 534 8.85 -9.86 20.13
N THR A 535 8.30 -10.87 20.80
CA THR A 535 7.78 -10.79 22.18
C THR A 535 8.45 -11.84 23.03
N ASN A 536 8.44 -11.68 24.35
CA ASN A 536 8.98 -12.68 25.26
C ASN A 536 8.12 -13.95 25.25
N LYS A 537 8.76 -15.14 25.30
CA LYS A 537 8.06 -16.44 25.36
C LYS A 537 7.28 -16.66 26.65
N ASP A 538 7.80 -16.16 27.76
CA ASP A 538 7.22 -16.36 29.08
C ASP A 538 6.04 -15.42 29.34
N ASN A 539 5.87 -14.38 28.52
CA ASN A 539 4.67 -13.58 28.51
C ASN A 539 3.56 -14.37 27.83
N ASN A 540 2.61 -14.87 28.61
CA ASN A 540 1.38 -15.57 28.16
C ASN A 540 0.45 -14.67 27.28
N SER A 541 1.00 -13.63 26.67
CA SER A 541 0.25 -12.78 25.74
C SER A 541 0.00 -13.54 24.45
N THR A 542 -1.19 -14.07 24.30
CA THR A 542 -1.84 -14.57 23.08
C THR A 542 -1.72 -13.61 21.88
N PHE A 543 -1.11 -12.46 22.07
CA PHE A 543 -0.98 -11.38 21.11
C PHE A 543 -0.04 -11.72 19.95
N ALA A 544 1.05 -12.42 20.18
CA ALA A 544 2.05 -12.75 19.14
C ALA A 544 1.56 -13.79 18.10
N HIS A 545 0.47 -14.48 18.37
CA HIS A 545 -0.03 -15.55 17.49
C HIS A 545 -1.17 -15.11 16.56
N LYS A 546 -1.75 -13.91 16.75
CA LYS A 546 -2.91 -13.45 15.96
C LYS A 546 -2.62 -12.23 15.07
N THR A 547 -1.43 -11.66 15.14
CA THR A 547 -0.92 -10.60 14.23
C THR A 547 -0.10 -11.19 13.10
#